data_c42deb08c65ae01f94722dab987d94c1
#
_entry.id   c42deb08c65ae01f94722dab987d94c1
#
_cell.length_a   1.000
_cell.length_b   1.000
_cell.length_c   1.000
_cell.angle_alpha   90.00
_cell.angle_beta   90.00
_cell.angle_gamma   90.00
#
_symmetry.space_group_name_H-M   'P 1'
#
loop_
_entity.id
_entity.type
_entity.pdbx_description
1 polymer ?
#
loop_
_entity_poly.entity_id
_entity_poly.type
_entity_poly.pdbx_seq_one_letter_code
_entity_poly.pdbx_strand_id
1 'polypeptide(L)'
;YPLRRQRQMCIRDSNFGFLNRAAEEGVGAPDKLFVQEGRKVFREVCPMVAELIGQHLAENNLNVSDVKRFWLHQANLSMNQLIVKKLLGRDALEEEAPVILDRYANTSSAGSVISLHSHQDDLPKGALGVLSSFGAGYSIGSVILRKR
;
A
#
# COMPACT_ATOMS: atom_id res chain seq x y z
N TYR A 1 16.03 1.50 18.27
CA TYR A 1 15.42 0.16 18.22
C TYR A 1 14.09 0.06 17.43
N PRO A 2 13.29 1.13 17.22
CA PRO A 2 12.07 1.03 16.39
C PRO A 2 12.36 0.63 14.94
N LEU A 3 13.47 1.06 14.37
CA LEU A 3 13.87 0.71 12.99
C LEU A 3 14.15 -0.80 12.77
N ARG A 4 14.56 -1.53 13.80
CA ARG A 4 14.74 -3.00 13.71
C ARG A 4 13.39 -3.74 13.61
N ARG A 5 12.35 -3.26 14.30
CA ARG A 5 11.01 -3.87 14.22
C ARG A 5 10.35 -3.62 12.86
N GLN A 6 10.52 -2.43 12.28
CA GLN A 6 10.05 -2.13 10.93
C GLN A 6 10.78 -2.97 9.86
N ARG A 7 12.11 -3.13 9.97
CA ARG A 7 12.85 -4.04 9.08
C ARG A 7 12.39 -5.50 9.23
N GLN A 8 12.09 -5.94 10.43
CA GLN A 8 11.55 -7.29 10.64
C GLN A 8 10.17 -7.49 10.02
N MET A 9 9.30 -6.46 10.02
CA MET A 9 8.00 -6.54 9.35
C MET A 9 8.14 -6.66 7.83
N CYS A 10 9.00 -5.89 7.19
CA CYS A 10 9.17 -5.91 5.74
C CYS A 10 9.92 -7.14 5.18
N ILE A 11 10.62 -7.90 6.01
CA ILE A 11 11.45 -9.04 5.58
C ILE A 11 10.79 -10.40 5.89
N ARG A 12 9.82 -10.42 6.80
CA ARG A 12 9.27 -11.64 7.37
C ARG A 12 8.47 -12.51 6.39
N ASP A 13 7.99 -11.94 5.28
CA ASP A 13 7.12 -12.65 4.32
C ASP A 13 7.85 -13.40 3.25
N SER A 14 9.07 -13.00 2.95
CA SER A 14 9.74 -13.48 1.75
C SER A 14 10.68 -14.64 2.05
N ASN A 15 11.32 -14.64 3.20
CA ASN A 15 12.20 -15.72 3.61
C ASN A 15 12.60 -15.58 5.08
N PHE A 16 12.02 -16.38 5.96
CA PHE A 16 12.36 -16.37 7.38
C PHE A 16 13.85 -16.69 7.63
N GLY A 17 14.46 -17.52 6.75
CA GLY A 17 15.89 -17.83 6.78
C GLY A 17 16.81 -16.64 6.49
N PHE A 18 16.30 -15.60 5.80
CA PHE A 18 17.08 -14.42 5.46
C PHE A 18 17.56 -13.64 6.69
N LEU A 19 16.70 -13.46 7.69
CA LEU A 19 17.04 -12.72 8.92
C LEU A 19 18.05 -13.46 9.79
N ASN A 20 17.94 -14.75 9.87
CA ASN A 20 18.87 -15.57 10.66
C ASN A 20 20.27 -15.62 10.00
N ARG A 21 20.33 -15.77 8.70
CA ARG A 21 21.60 -15.81 7.95
C ARG A 21 22.29 -14.45 7.88
N ALA A 22 21.56 -13.33 7.95
CA ALA A 22 22.17 -12.00 7.90
C ALA A 22 23.11 -11.71 9.08
N ALA A 23 22.96 -12.41 10.22
CA ALA A 23 23.86 -12.31 11.35
C ALA A 23 25.11 -13.20 11.18
N GLU A 24 25.00 -14.32 10.44
CA GLU A 24 26.04 -15.35 10.33
C GLU A 24 26.99 -15.12 9.14
N GLU A 25 26.52 -14.62 8.01
CA GLU A 25 27.26 -14.58 6.75
C GLU A 25 27.67 -13.17 6.28
N GLY A 26 27.34 -12.13 7.05
CA GLY A 26 27.73 -10.74 6.77
C GLY A 26 26.77 -9.98 5.85
N VAL A 27 26.81 -8.65 5.94
CA VAL A 27 25.98 -7.74 5.16
C VAL A 27 26.53 -7.63 3.74
N GLY A 28 25.70 -7.85 2.72
CA GLY A 28 26.06 -7.66 1.30
C GLY A 28 26.19 -8.94 0.48
N ALA A 29 26.08 -10.11 1.09
CA ALA A 29 26.01 -11.37 0.34
C ALA A 29 24.72 -11.42 -0.52
N PRO A 30 24.72 -12.07 -1.69
CA PRO A 30 23.54 -12.12 -2.58
C PRO A 30 22.27 -12.65 -1.93
N ASP A 31 22.39 -13.55 -0.96
CA ASP A 31 21.30 -14.11 -0.18
C ASP A 31 20.76 -13.15 0.90
N LYS A 32 21.41 -12.00 1.10
CA LYS A 32 21.00 -10.90 2.00
C LYS A 32 20.22 -9.79 1.28
N LEU A 33 20.05 -9.89 -0.03
CA LEU A 33 19.26 -8.96 -0.80
C LEU A 33 17.77 -9.21 -0.56
N PHE A 34 16.99 -8.15 -0.69
CA PHE A 34 15.53 -8.25 -0.61
C PHE A 34 15.00 -9.19 -1.70
N VAL A 35 14.38 -10.28 -1.29
CA VAL A 35 13.77 -11.26 -2.19
C VAL A 35 12.26 -11.25 -1.98
N GLN A 36 11.51 -11.09 -3.05
CA GLN A 36 10.06 -11.10 -3.03
C GLN A 36 9.52 -11.97 -4.16
N GLU A 37 8.57 -12.83 -3.84
CA GLU A 37 7.77 -13.56 -4.84
C GLU A 37 6.70 -12.63 -5.45
N GLY A 38 7.12 -11.68 -6.28
CA GLY A 38 6.27 -10.59 -6.76
C GLY A 38 4.95 -11.04 -7.40
N ARG A 39 4.93 -12.16 -8.14
CA ARG A 39 3.69 -12.71 -8.73
C ARG A 39 2.70 -13.21 -7.68
N LYS A 40 3.20 -13.82 -6.62
CA LYS A 40 2.39 -14.29 -5.49
C LYS A 40 1.81 -13.11 -4.73
N VAL A 41 2.66 -12.15 -4.35
CA VAL A 41 2.24 -10.90 -3.68
C VAL A 41 1.17 -10.18 -4.49
N PHE A 42 1.38 -9.98 -5.78
CA PHE A 42 0.39 -9.34 -6.66
C PHE A 42 -0.98 -10.04 -6.62
N ARG A 43 -0.97 -11.36 -6.75
CA ARG A 43 -2.19 -12.18 -6.81
C ARG A 43 -2.96 -12.22 -5.49
N GLU A 44 -2.25 -12.21 -4.36
CA GLU A 44 -2.82 -12.34 -3.03
C GLU A 44 -3.17 -10.98 -2.41
N VAL A 45 -2.26 -10.02 -2.47
CA VAL A 45 -2.43 -8.73 -1.79
C VAL A 45 -3.47 -7.83 -2.44
N CYS A 46 -3.54 -7.76 -3.77
CA CYS A 46 -4.48 -6.86 -4.42
C CYS A 46 -5.95 -7.13 -4.06
N PRO A 47 -6.46 -8.38 -4.07
CA PRO A 47 -7.81 -8.65 -3.62
C PRO A 47 -8.00 -8.38 -2.11
N MET A 48 -7.03 -8.74 -1.27
CA MET A 48 -7.11 -8.52 0.17
C MET A 48 -7.20 -7.02 0.53
N VAL A 49 -6.43 -6.17 -0.15
CA VAL A 49 -6.49 -4.71 0.06
C VAL A 49 -7.84 -4.15 -0.35
N ALA A 50 -8.36 -4.56 -1.50
CA ALA A 50 -9.67 -4.11 -1.98
C ALA A 50 -10.79 -4.55 -1.03
N GLU A 51 -10.77 -5.80 -0.58
CA GLU A 51 -11.74 -6.34 0.38
C GLU A 51 -11.68 -5.59 1.72
N LEU A 52 -10.49 -5.40 2.30
CA LEU A 52 -10.32 -4.67 3.55
C LEU A 52 -10.82 -3.22 3.46
N ILE A 53 -10.52 -2.51 2.38
CA ILE A 53 -11.02 -1.14 2.18
C ILE A 53 -12.56 -1.15 2.08
N GLY A 54 -13.13 -2.07 1.30
CA GLY A 54 -14.58 -2.19 1.16
C GLY A 54 -15.28 -2.49 2.49
N GLN A 55 -14.76 -3.42 3.28
CA GLN A 55 -15.27 -3.74 4.62
C GLN A 55 -15.15 -2.55 5.56
N HIS A 56 -13.99 -1.90 5.61
CA HIS A 56 -13.75 -0.73 6.46
C HIS A 56 -14.72 0.43 6.14
N LEU A 57 -15.01 0.67 4.86
CA LEU A 57 -16.02 1.65 4.47
C LEU A 57 -17.43 1.23 4.94
N ALA A 58 -17.82 -0.03 4.71
CA ALA A 58 -19.13 -0.55 5.11
C ALA A 58 -19.35 -0.49 6.64
N GLU A 59 -18.33 -0.82 7.44
CA GLU A 59 -18.37 -0.72 8.91
C GLU A 59 -18.58 0.72 9.40
N ASN A 60 -18.23 1.71 8.57
CA ASN A 60 -18.46 3.14 8.85
C ASN A 60 -19.71 3.70 8.14
N ASN A 61 -20.58 2.85 7.60
CA ASN A 61 -21.79 3.22 6.85
C ASN A 61 -21.48 4.10 5.63
N LEU A 62 -20.37 3.83 4.95
CA LEU A 62 -19.92 4.52 3.75
C LEU A 62 -19.87 3.55 2.58
N ASN A 63 -20.10 4.07 1.37
CA ASN A 63 -19.95 3.32 0.14
C ASN A 63 -18.63 3.68 -0.56
N VAL A 64 -18.13 2.79 -1.40
CA VAL A 64 -16.95 3.06 -2.23
C VAL A 64 -17.18 4.29 -3.13
N SER A 65 -18.42 4.49 -3.61
CA SER A 65 -18.82 5.64 -4.43
C SER A 65 -18.73 7.00 -3.71
N ASP A 66 -18.72 7.00 -2.37
CA ASP A 66 -18.58 8.22 -1.57
C ASP A 66 -17.13 8.71 -1.52
N VAL A 67 -16.18 7.83 -1.83
CA VAL A 67 -14.75 8.11 -1.79
C VAL A 67 -14.31 8.84 -3.05
N LYS A 68 -13.71 10.01 -2.88
CA LYS A 68 -13.19 10.84 -3.98
C LYS A 68 -11.76 10.51 -4.35
N ARG A 69 -10.98 9.94 -3.42
CA ARG A 69 -9.56 9.67 -3.66
C ARG A 69 -9.04 8.50 -2.84
N PHE A 70 -8.22 7.66 -3.49
CA PHE A 70 -7.51 6.54 -2.87
C PHE A 70 -6.00 6.79 -2.93
N TRP A 71 -5.35 7.01 -1.78
CA TRP A 71 -3.90 7.12 -1.67
C TRP A 71 -3.35 5.76 -1.26
N LEU A 72 -3.00 4.98 -2.26
CA LEU A 72 -2.56 3.60 -2.06
C LEU A 72 -1.04 3.49 -1.87
N HIS A 73 -0.62 2.38 -1.32
CA HIS A 73 0.78 1.97 -1.27
C HIS A 73 1.38 1.95 -2.68
N GLN A 74 2.47 2.67 -2.88
CA GLN A 74 3.10 2.86 -4.19
C GLN A 74 4.11 1.73 -4.48
N ALA A 75 3.62 0.48 -4.59
CA ALA A 75 4.46 -0.69 -4.92
C ALA A 75 4.79 -0.75 -6.42
N ASN A 76 3.76 -0.76 -7.25
CA ASN A 76 3.83 -0.62 -8.70
C ASN A 76 2.46 -0.19 -9.26
N LEU A 77 2.49 0.36 -10.47
CA LEU A 77 1.29 0.89 -11.13
C LEU A 77 0.17 -0.15 -11.29
N SER A 78 0.52 -1.36 -11.73
CA SER A 78 -0.48 -2.40 -11.99
C SER A 78 -1.21 -2.87 -10.73
N MET A 79 -0.52 -2.87 -9.57
CA MET A 79 -1.17 -3.17 -8.28
C MET A 79 -2.20 -2.09 -7.92
N ASN A 80 -1.82 -0.83 -8.04
CA ASN A 80 -2.71 0.29 -7.75
C ASN A 80 -3.95 0.26 -8.65
N GLN A 81 -3.75 0.11 -9.95
CA GLN A 81 -4.84 0.00 -10.92
C GLN A 81 -5.78 -1.18 -10.60
N LEU A 82 -5.23 -2.35 -10.29
CA LEU A 82 -6.04 -3.53 -9.98
C LEU A 82 -6.84 -3.37 -8.69
N ILE A 83 -6.25 -2.81 -7.63
CA ILE A 83 -6.93 -2.58 -6.35
C ILE A 83 -8.12 -1.66 -6.57
N VAL A 84 -7.91 -0.49 -7.21
CA VAL A 84 -9.00 0.48 -7.42
C VAL A 84 -10.04 -0.04 -8.40
N LYS A 85 -9.63 -0.76 -9.45
CA LYS A 85 -10.58 -1.42 -10.36
C LYS A 85 -11.49 -2.42 -9.63
N LYS A 86 -10.96 -3.17 -8.68
CA LYS A 86 -11.77 -4.07 -7.84
C LYS A 86 -12.75 -3.31 -6.93
N LEU A 87 -12.35 -2.16 -6.41
CA LEU A 87 -13.20 -1.31 -5.57
C LEU A 87 -14.32 -0.62 -6.37
N LEU A 88 -13.96 0.00 -7.48
CA LEU A 88 -14.87 0.80 -8.29
C LEU A 88 -15.69 -0.02 -9.30
N GLY A 89 -15.29 -1.25 -9.62
CA GLY A 89 -15.86 -2.05 -10.71
C GLY A 89 -15.48 -1.55 -12.11
N ARG A 90 -14.63 -0.53 -12.22
CA ARG A 90 -14.13 0.11 -13.46
C ARG A 90 -12.70 0.57 -13.29
N ASP A 91 -12.08 1.00 -14.37
CA ASP A 91 -10.78 1.67 -14.28
C ASP A 91 -10.94 3.03 -13.59
N ALA A 92 -10.00 3.36 -12.71
CA ALA A 92 -9.97 4.63 -12.01
C ALA A 92 -9.48 5.76 -12.93
N LEU A 93 -9.99 6.97 -12.68
CA LEU A 93 -9.39 8.18 -13.20
C LEU A 93 -8.09 8.49 -12.45
N GLU A 94 -7.20 9.27 -13.06
CA GLU A 94 -5.91 9.61 -12.46
C GLU A 94 -6.06 10.34 -11.13
N GLU A 95 -7.03 11.23 -11.05
CA GLU A 95 -7.36 11.97 -9.84
C GLU A 95 -7.98 11.10 -8.73
N GLU A 96 -8.61 9.98 -9.05
CA GLU A 96 -9.20 9.07 -8.06
C GLU A 96 -8.13 8.21 -7.38
N ALA A 97 -7.07 7.85 -8.08
CA ALA A 97 -5.98 7.02 -7.56
C ALA A 97 -4.61 7.52 -8.03
N PRO A 98 -4.15 8.66 -7.50
CA PRO A 98 -2.91 9.28 -7.96
C PRO A 98 -1.69 8.38 -7.73
N VAL A 99 -0.80 8.41 -8.71
CA VAL A 99 0.45 7.65 -8.75
C VAL A 99 1.62 8.63 -8.67
N ILE A 100 2.62 8.28 -7.85
CA ILE A 100 3.85 9.07 -7.65
C ILE A 100 5.13 8.27 -7.97
N LEU A 101 4.96 7.11 -8.59
CA LEU A 101 6.06 6.16 -8.86
C LEU A 101 7.11 6.70 -9.83
N ASP A 102 6.71 7.59 -10.73
CA ASP A 102 7.58 8.29 -11.67
C ASP A 102 8.59 9.22 -10.98
N ARG A 103 8.20 9.81 -9.85
CA ARG A 103 9.02 10.78 -9.10
C ARG A 103 9.74 10.19 -7.89
N TYR A 104 9.10 9.25 -7.21
CA TYR A 104 9.57 8.76 -5.91
C TYR A 104 9.86 7.25 -5.90
N ALA A 105 9.54 6.52 -6.98
CA ALA A 105 9.63 5.06 -7.02
C ALA A 105 8.85 4.39 -5.87
N ASN A 106 9.20 3.17 -5.51
CA ASN A 106 8.60 2.47 -4.38
C ASN A 106 9.30 2.88 -3.07
N THR A 107 8.69 3.78 -2.33
CA THR A 107 9.16 4.24 -1.01
C THR A 107 8.50 3.48 0.15
N SER A 108 8.06 2.24 -0.10
CA SER A 108 7.35 1.42 0.90
C SER A 108 6.06 2.12 1.39
N SER A 109 5.70 1.99 2.67
CA SER A 109 4.49 2.62 3.21
C SER A 109 4.49 4.15 3.17
N ALA A 110 5.66 4.80 3.09
CA ALA A 110 5.75 6.25 2.94
C ALA A 110 5.12 6.73 1.62
N GLY A 111 5.10 5.90 0.58
CA GLY A 111 4.52 6.26 -0.72
C GLY A 111 3.05 6.67 -0.66
N SER A 112 2.24 6.01 0.17
CA SER A 112 0.83 6.40 0.35
C SER A 112 0.68 7.77 1.03
N VAL A 113 1.55 8.08 2.00
CA VAL A 113 1.56 9.38 2.70
C VAL A 113 2.05 10.50 1.78
N ILE A 114 3.10 10.24 0.99
CA ILE A 114 3.60 11.20 -0.01
C ILE A 114 2.51 11.47 -1.06
N SER A 115 1.81 10.43 -1.52
CA SER A 115 0.69 10.56 -2.45
C SER A 115 -0.44 11.39 -1.87
N LEU A 116 -0.82 11.16 -0.59
CA LEU A 116 -1.79 12.00 0.13
C LEU A 116 -1.34 13.46 0.18
N HIS A 117 -0.11 13.71 0.63
CA HIS A 117 0.43 15.07 0.73
C HIS A 117 0.40 15.82 -0.60
N SER A 118 0.77 15.13 -1.68
CA SER A 118 0.87 15.75 -3.01
C SER A 118 -0.47 15.94 -3.73
N HIS A 119 -1.54 15.20 -3.33
CA HIS A 119 -2.80 15.14 -4.06
C HIS A 119 -4.01 15.24 -3.11
N GLN A 120 -4.05 16.25 -2.24
CA GLN A 120 -5.19 16.50 -1.35
C GLN A 120 -5.75 17.91 -1.47
N ASP A 121 -5.00 18.86 -2.06
CA ASP A 121 -5.34 20.29 -1.97
C ASP A 121 -6.55 20.67 -2.82
N ASP A 122 -6.75 19.98 -3.93
CA ASP A 122 -7.87 20.14 -4.86
C ASP A 122 -9.18 19.49 -4.37
N LEU A 123 -9.13 18.72 -3.30
CA LEU A 123 -10.32 18.09 -2.74
C LEU A 123 -11.22 19.13 -2.04
N PRO A 124 -12.53 19.13 -2.34
CA PRO A 124 -13.46 20.04 -1.67
C PRO A 124 -13.64 19.66 -0.18
N LYS A 125 -14.01 20.65 0.63
CA LYS A 125 -14.34 20.42 2.04
C LYS A 125 -15.43 19.36 2.18
N GLY A 126 -15.22 18.44 3.10
CA GLY A 126 -16.12 17.29 3.34
C GLY A 126 -15.85 16.07 2.47
N ALA A 127 -15.02 16.17 1.42
CA ALA A 127 -14.65 15.03 0.59
C ALA A 127 -14.01 13.91 1.39
N LEU A 128 -14.37 12.67 1.06
CA LEU A 128 -13.78 11.48 1.64
C LEU A 128 -12.62 10.97 0.79
N GLY A 129 -11.58 10.53 1.45
CA GLY A 129 -10.47 9.80 0.85
C GLY A 129 -10.06 8.61 1.70
N VAL A 130 -9.41 7.64 1.09
CA VAL A 130 -8.88 6.46 1.77
C VAL A 130 -7.38 6.39 1.57
N LEU A 131 -6.65 6.37 2.68
CA LEU A 131 -5.23 6.08 2.72
C LEU A 131 -5.06 4.60 3.04
N SER A 132 -4.37 3.84 2.19
CA SER A 132 -4.10 2.43 2.46
C SER A 132 -2.66 2.05 2.11
N SER A 133 -2.06 1.26 2.98
CA SER A 133 -0.74 0.71 2.76
C SER A 133 -0.71 -0.76 3.15
N PHE A 134 0.21 -1.49 2.57
CA PHE A 134 0.43 -2.89 2.88
C PHE A 134 1.92 -3.21 2.96
N GLY A 135 2.24 -4.30 3.59
CA GLY A 135 3.61 -4.78 3.73
C GLY A 135 3.63 -6.24 4.10
N ALA A 136 4.81 -6.60 4.58
CA ALA A 136 5.11 -7.96 4.99
C ALA A 136 4.13 -8.49 6.05
N GLY A 137 3.80 -9.76 5.97
CA GLY A 137 2.98 -10.38 6.98
C GLY A 137 1.89 -11.35 6.45
N TYR A 138 0.95 -11.13 5.50
CA TYR A 138 0.74 -9.74 5.00
C TYR A 138 0.12 -8.84 6.07
N SER A 139 0.59 -7.58 6.14
CA SER A 139 -0.03 -6.56 6.97
C SER A 139 -0.65 -5.51 6.06
N ILE A 140 -1.94 -5.19 6.26
CA ILE A 140 -2.67 -4.20 5.48
C ILE A 140 -3.33 -3.24 6.46
N GLY A 141 -3.19 -1.94 6.21
CA GLY A 141 -3.84 -0.89 6.97
C GLY A 141 -4.65 0.05 6.08
N SER A 142 -5.76 0.55 6.60
CA SER A 142 -6.63 1.50 5.93
C SER A 142 -7.08 2.59 6.89
N VAL A 143 -7.09 3.83 6.42
CA VAL A 143 -7.57 5.01 7.15
C VAL A 143 -8.54 5.78 6.26
N ILE A 144 -9.74 6.06 6.76
CA ILE A 144 -10.72 6.91 6.10
C ILE A 144 -10.51 8.34 6.58
N LEU A 145 -10.33 9.26 5.65
CA LEU A 145 -10.04 10.67 5.90
C LEU A 145 -11.16 11.55 5.34
N ARG A 146 -11.48 12.62 6.05
CA ARG A 146 -12.40 13.66 5.58
C ARG A 146 -11.67 14.99 5.49
N LYS A 147 -11.74 15.64 4.33
CA LYS A 147 -11.17 16.98 4.11
C LYS A 147 -11.88 18.00 5.01
N ARG A 148 -11.12 18.78 5.79
CA ARG A 148 -11.63 19.87 6.64
C ARG A 148 -11.74 21.17 5.88
#